data_e9f48a11f1243caaca93d8a59abcbf64
#
_entry.id   e9f48a11f1243caaca93d8a59abcbf64
#
_cell.length_a   1.000
_cell.length_b   1.000
_cell.length_c   1.000
_cell.angle_alpha   90.00
_cell.angle_beta   90.00
_cell.angle_gamma   90.00
#
_symmetry.space_group_name_H-M   'P 1'
#
loop_
_entity.id
_entity.type
_entity.pdbx_description
1 polymer ?
#
loop_
_entity_poly.entity_id
_entity_poly.type
_entity_poly.pdbx_seq_one_letter_code
_entity_poly.pdbx_strand_id
1 'polypeptide(L)'
;MDIARRNRLPLVSLTESGGADLPKQADIFVPGGASFKNLTQLSAEGIPTVTLVFGSSTAGGAYVPGMSDYVVLQREAAKVYLGGPPLVKMAIDEDADEEDLGGAEMHARTSGLADYLAEDEPDALRIGRDIIGHLRWRKAGGGPDQLPVPPRYDVEDLLGIASSDIRVPFEAREVLARVLDGSEFEEFKPLYGTTLVTGWGHIGGYPVGVLANNGILFSEESKKGSQFIQLCNRHDIPIIFFQNITGFMVGTKYEQGGIIKDGAKLINAVSNSQVPHLTVMMGASYGAGNYGMSGRAYDPRFVFTWPNHRIAVMGPKQLAGVLTIVARQKTEAAGAEFDEAAFAPIRDAFEGQVESESTALFATGRLWDDGIIDPRDTRTVLSLALSAVHSAPVAGADGYGVWRM
;
A
#
# COMPACT_ATOMS: atom_id res chain seq x y z
N MET A 1 7.57 -4.37 -7.43
CA MET A 1 9.03 -4.38 -7.27
C MET A 1 9.45 -3.80 -5.91
N ASP A 2 8.96 -2.64 -5.47
CA ASP A 2 9.36 -2.03 -4.18
C ASP A 2 9.07 -2.91 -2.97
N ILE A 3 7.92 -3.58 -2.93
CA ILE A 3 7.58 -4.57 -1.90
C ILE A 3 8.62 -5.71 -1.89
N ALA A 4 8.98 -6.24 -3.07
CA ALA A 4 9.98 -7.30 -3.17
C ALA A 4 11.35 -6.83 -2.67
N ARG A 5 11.80 -5.63 -3.09
CA ARG A 5 13.08 -5.05 -2.67
C ARG A 5 13.13 -4.81 -1.17
N ARG A 6 12.16 -4.07 -0.62
CA ARG A 6 12.13 -3.67 0.79
C ARG A 6 12.05 -4.87 1.75
N ASN A 7 11.34 -5.91 1.33
CA ASN A 7 11.14 -7.10 2.16
C ASN A 7 12.04 -8.27 1.73
N ARG A 8 12.95 -8.09 0.77
CA ARG A 8 13.81 -9.12 0.22
C ARG A 8 13.04 -10.38 -0.17
N LEU A 9 12.02 -10.21 -1.02
CA LEU A 9 11.19 -11.31 -1.53
C LEU A 9 11.55 -11.62 -2.97
N PRO A 10 11.70 -12.89 -3.37
CA PRO A 10 11.76 -13.26 -4.79
C PRO A 10 10.59 -12.68 -5.55
N LEU A 11 10.83 -12.17 -6.76
CA LEU A 11 9.81 -11.63 -7.65
C LEU A 11 9.45 -12.68 -8.70
N VAL A 12 8.18 -13.07 -8.76
CA VAL A 12 7.65 -13.90 -9.85
C VAL A 12 6.72 -13.05 -10.70
N SER A 13 7.06 -12.89 -11.98
CA SER A 13 6.24 -12.17 -12.97
C SER A 13 5.43 -13.17 -13.79
N LEU A 14 4.12 -13.04 -13.77
CA LEU A 14 3.19 -13.76 -14.64
C LEU A 14 2.94 -12.84 -15.84
N THR A 15 3.51 -13.15 -17.00
CA THR A 15 3.68 -12.18 -18.08
C THR A 15 2.84 -12.53 -19.29
N GLU A 16 2.03 -11.55 -19.67
CA GLU A 16 1.36 -11.47 -20.98
C GLU A 16 1.21 -9.98 -21.31
N SER A 17 1.72 -9.55 -22.47
CA SER A 17 1.77 -8.12 -22.81
C SER A 17 1.78 -7.87 -24.31
N GLY A 18 0.82 -7.10 -24.79
CA GLY A 18 0.79 -6.60 -26.18
C GLY A 18 1.71 -5.39 -26.42
N GLY A 19 2.49 -4.96 -25.41
CA GLY A 19 3.31 -3.75 -25.49
C GLY A 19 2.63 -2.53 -24.87
N ALA A 20 3.12 -1.34 -25.21
CA ALA A 20 2.65 -0.07 -24.66
C ALA A 20 1.33 0.39 -25.30
N ASP A 21 0.42 0.99 -24.50
CA ASP A 21 -0.74 1.74 -24.99
C ASP A 21 -0.26 3.04 -25.70
N LEU A 22 -0.09 2.96 -27.00
CA LEU A 22 0.50 4.05 -27.81
C LEU A 22 -0.21 5.40 -27.68
N PRO A 23 -1.54 5.50 -27.57
CA PRO A 23 -2.23 6.76 -27.30
C PRO A 23 -1.81 7.43 -25.99
N LYS A 24 -1.32 6.66 -24.99
CA LYS A 24 -0.85 7.15 -23.68
C LYS A 24 0.67 7.17 -23.54
N GLN A 25 1.38 7.11 -24.64
CA GLN A 25 2.84 6.98 -24.64
C GLN A 25 3.56 8.06 -23.82
N ALA A 26 3.04 9.29 -23.79
CA ALA A 26 3.62 10.38 -23.02
C ALA A 26 3.58 10.14 -21.50
N ASP A 27 2.55 9.45 -21.02
CA ASP A 27 2.37 9.16 -19.59
C ASP A 27 3.17 7.93 -19.13
N ILE A 28 3.40 6.96 -20.04
CA ILE A 28 3.96 5.65 -19.69
C ILE A 28 5.45 5.51 -20.02
N PHE A 29 6.01 6.32 -20.91
CA PHE A 29 7.38 6.12 -21.42
C PHE A 29 8.44 6.18 -20.31
N VAL A 30 8.43 7.23 -19.50
CA VAL A 30 9.42 7.39 -18.41
C VAL A 30 9.17 6.41 -17.25
N PRO A 31 7.95 6.26 -16.74
CA PRO A 31 7.66 5.24 -15.71
C PRO A 31 7.93 3.81 -16.17
N GLY A 32 7.64 3.48 -17.44
CA GLY A 32 7.94 2.18 -18.04
C GLY A 32 9.45 1.88 -18.05
N GLY A 33 10.28 2.85 -18.41
CA GLY A 33 11.74 2.71 -18.34
C GLY A 33 12.26 2.49 -16.92
N ALA A 34 11.63 3.09 -15.92
CA ALA A 34 11.98 2.86 -14.52
C ALA A 34 11.72 1.41 -14.08
N SER A 35 10.68 0.75 -14.62
CA SER A 35 10.42 -0.67 -14.33
C SER A 35 11.55 -1.58 -14.81
N PHE A 36 12.13 -1.33 -15.96
CA PHE A 36 13.27 -2.09 -16.48
C PHE A 36 14.50 -1.95 -15.59
N LYS A 37 14.83 -0.70 -15.25
CA LYS A 37 15.92 -0.43 -14.30
C LYS A 37 15.71 -1.16 -12.97
N ASN A 38 14.51 -1.07 -12.41
CA ASN A 38 14.19 -1.69 -11.11
C ASN A 38 14.29 -3.22 -11.17
N LEU A 39 13.85 -3.86 -12.26
CA LEU A 39 13.95 -5.31 -12.42
C LEU A 39 15.41 -5.78 -12.41
N THR A 40 16.29 -5.13 -13.19
CA THR A 40 17.71 -5.46 -13.21
C THR A 40 18.42 -5.18 -11.90
N GLN A 41 18.00 -4.13 -11.18
CA GLN A 41 18.53 -3.82 -9.85
C GLN A 41 18.14 -4.85 -8.79
N LEU A 42 16.93 -5.43 -8.84
CA LEU A 42 16.56 -6.53 -7.94
C LEU A 42 17.53 -7.70 -8.06
N SER A 43 17.83 -8.14 -9.29
CA SER A 43 18.82 -9.20 -9.54
C SER A 43 20.21 -8.83 -9.01
N ALA A 44 20.68 -7.60 -9.28
CA ALA A 44 21.97 -7.11 -8.79
C ALA A 44 22.06 -7.05 -7.25
N GLU A 45 20.94 -6.80 -6.59
CA GLU A 45 20.81 -6.82 -5.11
C GLU A 45 20.68 -8.27 -4.55
N GLY A 46 20.73 -9.28 -5.41
CA GLY A 46 20.59 -10.69 -5.05
C GLY A 46 19.16 -11.09 -4.67
N ILE A 47 18.17 -10.38 -5.19
CA ILE A 47 16.74 -10.73 -5.06
C ILE A 47 16.34 -11.46 -6.34
N PRO A 48 16.03 -12.77 -6.28
CA PRO A 48 15.75 -13.57 -7.46
C PRO A 48 14.52 -13.07 -8.24
N THR A 49 14.63 -13.08 -9.57
CA THR A 49 13.54 -12.71 -10.47
C THR A 49 13.22 -13.89 -11.39
N VAL A 50 11.95 -14.26 -11.46
CA VAL A 50 11.43 -15.38 -12.28
C VAL A 50 10.31 -14.85 -13.15
N THR A 51 10.36 -15.12 -14.46
CA THR A 51 9.28 -14.74 -15.37
C THR A 51 8.67 -15.98 -16.01
N LEU A 52 7.34 -16.11 -15.87
CA LEU A 52 6.53 -17.12 -16.54
C LEU A 52 5.71 -16.42 -17.63
N VAL A 53 5.93 -16.78 -18.90
CA VAL A 53 5.26 -16.16 -20.05
C VAL A 53 4.19 -17.10 -20.56
N PHE A 54 2.93 -16.65 -20.52
CA PHE A 54 1.75 -17.43 -20.87
C PHE A 54 1.20 -17.13 -22.27
N GLY A 55 1.56 -15.99 -22.82
CA GLY A 55 1.09 -15.53 -24.12
C GLY A 55 2.08 -14.59 -24.78
N SER A 56 1.60 -13.61 -25.52
CA SER A 56 2.48 -12.62 -26.16
C SER A 56 3.20 -11.77 -25.13
N SER A 57 4.47 -11.50 -25.38
CA SER A 57 5.30 -10.55 -24.63
C SER A 57 6.10 -9.73 -25.61
N THR A 58 5.51 -8.60 -26.07
CA THR A 58 5.99 -7.84 -27.24
C THR A 58 6.58 -6.50 -26.88
N ALA A 59 7.43 -5.98 -27.76
CA ALA A 59 8.09 -4.68 -27.63
C ALA A 59 8.81 -4.52 -26.28
N GLY A 60 8.45 -3.51 -25.48
CA GLY A 60 9.00 -3.35 -24.13
C GLY A 60 8.72 -4.54 -23.22
N GLY A 61 7.59 -5.24 -23.40
CA GLY A 61 7.24 -6.44 -22.65
C GLY A 61 8.25 -7.57 -22.83
N ALA A 62 8.87 -7.71 -24.03
CA ALA A 62 9.87 -8.72 -24.31
C ALA A 62 11.14 -8.61 -23.45
N TYR A 63 11.41 -7.43 -22.91
CA TYR A 63 12.56 -7.23 -22.00
C TYR A 63 12.30 -7.74 -20.58
N VAL A 64 11.05 -7.97 -20.16
CA VAL A 64 10.79 -8.54 -18.83
C VAL A 64 11.40 -9.94 -18.71
N PRO A 65 11.09 -10.93 -19.58
CA PRO A 65 11.83 -12.18 -19.56
C PRO A 65 13.33 -11.99 -19.85
N GLY A 66 13.70 -11.09 -20.78
CA GLY A 66 15.10 -10.87 -21.13
C GLY A 66 16.00 -10.31 -20.01
N MET A 67 15.41 -9.76 -18.95
CA MET A 67 16.13 -9.20 -17.79
C MET A 67 15.91 -10.00 -16.49
N SER A 68 15.15 -11.08 -16.53
CA SER A 68 14.90 -11.94 -15.37
C SER A 68 15.99 -12.99 -15.21
N ASP A 69 16.21 -13.46 -13.97
CA ASP A 69 17.22 -14.51 -13.70
C ASP A 69 16.77 -15.88 -14.22
N TYR A 70 15.45 -16.14 -14.25
CA TYR A 70 14.86 -17.38 -14.75
C TYR A 70 13.65 -17.08 -15.63
N VAL A 71 13.57 -17.81 -16.75
CA VAL A 71 12.51 -17.65 -17.75
C VAL A 71 11.87 -18.98 -18.10
N VAL A 72 10.55 -19.04 -17.93
CA VAL A 72 9.72 -20.17 -18.33
C VAL A 72 8.78 -19.71 -19.45
N LEU A 73 8.80 -20.36 -20.59
CA LEU A 73 7.88 -20.08 -21.69
C LEU A 73 6.88 -21.24 -21.85
N GLN A 74 5.60 -20.91 -21.98
CA GLN A 74 4.56 -21.89 -22.31
C GLN A 74 4.65 -22.24 -23.81
N ARG A 75 4.67 -23.54 -24.13
CA ARG A 75 4.66 -24.03 -25.53
C ARG A 75 3.46 -23.44 -26.27
N GLU A 76 3.65 -23.25 -27.58
CA GLU A 76 2.64 -22.79 -28.53
C GLU A 76 1.99 -21.44 -28.21
N ALA A 77 1.84 -21.08 -26.93
CA ALA A 77 1.20 -19.83 -26.50
C ALA A 77 2.17 -18.67 -26.36
N ALA A 78 3.32 -18.89 -25.71
CA ALA A 78 4.28 -17.81 -25.46
C ALA A 78 4.98 -17.35 -26.74
N LYS A 79 4.92 -16.03 -26.98
CA LYS A 79 5.58 -15.36 -28.09
C LYS A 79 6.36 -14.17 -27.54
N VAL A 80 7.67 -14.16 -27.74
CA VAL A 80 8.53 -13.07 -27.24
C VAL A 80 9.33 -12.47 -28.40
N TYR A 81 9.05 -11.24 -28.76
CA TYR A 81 9.76 -10.51 -29.81
C TYR A 81 9.68 -9.00 -29.63
N LEU A 82 10.63 -8.25 -30.14
CA LEU A 82 10.63 -6.78 -30.11
C LEU A 82 9.60 -6.19 -31.06
N GLY A 83 9.36 -6.85 -32.18
CA GLY A 83 8.36 -6.48 -33.15
C GLY A 83 7.71 -7.72 -33.74
N GLY A 84 6.39 -7.82 -33.69
CA GLY A 84 5.64 -8.92 -34.29
C GLY A 84 5.67 -8.91 -35.81
N PRO A 85 5.18 -9.99 -36.48
CA PRO A 85 5.22 -10.13 -37.93
C PRO A 85 4.74 -8.90 -38.72
N PRO A 86 3.65 -8.21 -38.35
CA PRO A 86 3.22 -7.01 -39.06
C PRO A 86 4.26 -5.88 -39.04
N LEU A 87 4.96 -5.70 -37.91
CA LEU A 87 6.01 -4.68 -37.78
C LEU A 87 7.28 -5.07 -38.59
N VAL A 88 7.64 -6.32 -38.56
CA VAL A 88 8.78 -6.86 -39.36
C VAL A 88 8.50 -6.65 -40.84
N LYS A 89 7.28 -7.00 -41.29
CA LYS A 89 6.86 -6.77 -42.70
C LYS A 89 6.97 -5.30 -43.10
N MET A 90 6.46 -4.42 -42.22
CA MET A 90 6.50 -2.97 -42.50
C MET A 90 7.95 -2.42 -42.50
N ALA A 91 8.81 -2.90 -41.62
CA ALA A 91 10.14 -2.34 -41.41
C ALA A 91 11.19 -2.81 -42.45
N ILE A 92 11.13 -4.09 -42.83
CA ILE A 92 12.17 -4.71 -43.66
C ILE A 92 11.60 -5.58 -44.79
N ASP A 93 10.28 -5.56 -45.02
CA ASP A 93 9.53 -6.32 -46.04
C ASP A 93 9.73 -7.85 -45.96
N GLU A 94 9.92 -8.37 -44.72
CA GLU A 94 10.03 -9.79 -44.44
C GLU A 94 8.69 -10.36 -44.02
N ASP A 95 8.25 -11.47 -44.63
CA ASP A 95 7.11 -12.25 -44.19
C ASP A 95 7.54 -13.27 -43.14
N ALA A 96 7.53 -12.87 -41.87
CA ALA A 96 7.98 -13.70 -40.76
C ALA A 96 6.83 -14.58 -40.22
N ASP A 97 7.14 -15.87 -39.98
CA ASP A 97 6.26 -16.74 -39.19
C ASP A 97 6.38 -16.38 -37.69
N GLU A 98 5.28 -16.43 -36.97
CA GLU A 98 5.24 -16.00 -35.58
C GLU A 98 6.00 -16.95 -34.64
N GLU A 99 5.97 -18.26 -34.91
CA GLU A 99 6.72 -19.26 -34.16
C GLU A 99 8.24 -19.16 -34.45
N ASP A 100 8.61 -18.97 -35.70
CA ASP A 100 9.98 -18.82 -36.08
C ASP A 100 10.59 -17.51 -35.61
N LEU A 101 9.79 -16.45 -35.53
CA LEU A 101 10.21 -15.12 -35.08
C LEU A 101 10.42 -15.03 -33.56
N GLY A 102 9.52 -15.63 -32.79
CA GLY A 102 9.53 -15.45 -31.34
C GLY A 102 8.81 -16.53 -30.54
N GLY A 103 8.61 -17.70 -31.12
CA GLY A 103 7.96 -18.82 -30.44
C GLY A 103 8.80 -19.43 -29.31
N ALA A 104 8.15 -20.09 -28.38
CA ALA A 104 8.78 -20.68 -27.20
C ALA A 104 9.86 -21.72 -27.56
N GLU A 105 9.62 -22.57 -28.56
CA GLU A 105 10.60 -23.57 -29.03
C GLU A 105 11.82 -22.92 -29.66
N MET A 106 11.63 -21.87 -30.45
CA MET A 106 12.74 -21.11 -31.02
C MET A 106 13.61 -20.50 -29.93
N HIS A 107 13.00 -19.91 -28.92
CA HIS A 107 13.73 -19.32 -27.79
C HIS A 107 14.44 -20.36 -26.91
N ALA A 108 13.89 -21.55 -26.76
CA ALA A 108 14.54 -22.62 -26.01
C ALA A 108 15.72 -23.26 -26.76
N ARG A 109 15.64 -23.35 -28.10
CA ARG A 109 16.60 -24.10 -28.89
C ARG A 109 17.67 -23.21 -29.58
N THR A 110 17.28 -21.99 -29.94
CA THR A 110 18.09 -21.15 -30.83
C THR A 110 18.62 -19.89 -30.11
N SER A 111 17.72 -19.06 -29.53
CA SER A 111 18.16 -17.81 -28.90
C SER A 111 18.66 -18.00 -27.47
N GLY A 112 18.21 -19.07 -26.78
CA GLY A 112 18.58 -19.34 -25.40
C GLY A 112 17.87 -18.40 -24.37
N LEU A 113 16.80 -17.71 -24.77
CA LEU A 113 16.04 -16.87 -23.86
C LEU A 113 15.23 -17.69 -22.85
N ALA A 114 14.68 -18.82 -23.26
CA ALA A 114 13.93 -19.71 -22.37
C ALA A 114 14.86 -20.67 -21.64
N ASP A 115 14.81 -20.68 -20.32
CA ASP A 115 15.49 -21.69 -19.50
C ASP A 115 14.66 -22.97 -19.39
N TYR A 116 13.34 -22.83 -19.38
CA TYR A 116 12.39 -23.93 -19.26
C TYR A 116 11.23 -23.75 -20.23
N LEU A 117 10.75 -24.88 -20.77
CA LEU A 117 9.50 -24.99 -21.52
C LEU A 117 8.44 -25.66 -20.68
N ALA A 118 7.27 -25.03 -20.58
CA ALA A 118 6.09 -25.58 -19.93
C ALA A 118 5.09 -26.05 -20.98
N GLU A 119 4.40 -27.14 -20.73
CA GLU A 119 3.38 -27.67 -21.64
C GLU A 119 2.09 -26.80 -21.63
N ASP A 120 1.71 -26.29 -20.44
CA ASP A 120 0.55 -25.43 -20.22
C ASP A 120 0.78 -24.45 -19.06
N GLU A 121 -0.21 -23.60 -18.74
CA GLU A 121 -0.12 -22.67 -17.60
C GLU A 121 0.07 -23.37 -16.25
N PRO A 122 -0.67 -24.44 -15.89
CA PRO A 122 -0.42 -25.21 -14.67
C PRO A 122 1.00 -25.74 -14.56
N ASP A 123 1.58 -26.23 -15.67
CA ASP A 123 2.97 -26.69 -15.69
C ASP A 123 3.97 -25.54 -15.53
N ALA A 124 3.70 -24.39 -16.15
CA ALA A 124 4.54 -23.21 -15.95
C ALA A 124 4.54 -22.75 -14.47
N LEU A 125 3.39 -22.75 -13.80
CA LEU A 125 3.28 -22.46 -12.38
C LEU A 125 4.00 -23.49 -11.51
N ARG A 126 3.93 -24.78 -11.87
CA ARG A 126 4.68 -25.86 -11.21
C ARG A 126 6.19 -25.63 -11.33
N ILE A 127 6.69 -25.38 -12.53
CA ILE A 127 8.10 -25.10 -12.79
C ILE A 127 8.54 -23.86 -12.01
N GLY A 128 7.75 -22.79 -12.02
CA GLY A 128 8.05 -21.57 -11.23
C GLY A 128 8.17 -21.83 -9.74
N ARG A 129 7.30 -22.69 -9.16
CA ARG A 129 7.40 -23.12 -7.75
C ARG A 129 8.65 -23.96 -7.50
N ASP A 130 9.01 -24.86 -8.43
CA ASP A 130 10.22 -25.69 -8.33
C ASP A 130 11.48 -24.80 -8.34
N ILE A 131 11.54 -23.79 -9.23
CA ILE A 131 12.61 -22.80 -9.24
C ILE A 131 12.75 -22.14 -7.88
N ILE A 132 11.66 -21.56 -7.33
CA ILE A 132 11.66 -20.92 -6.02
C ILE A 132 12.11 -21.89 -4.91
N GLY A 133 11.67 -23.15 -4.96
CA GLY A 133 12.07 -24.18 -4.03
C GLY A 133 13.58 -24.47 -4.05
N HIS A 134 14.20 -24.44 -5.22
CA HIS A 134 15.64 -24.70 -5.40
C HIS A 134 16.52 -23.50 -5.01
N LEU A 135 16.02 -22.27 -4.98
CA LEU A 135 16.78 -21.08 -4.60
C LEU A 135 17.33 -21.14 -3.18
N ARG A 136 16.79 -22.00 -2.32
CA ARG A 136 17.11 -22.07 -0.87
C ARG A 136 16.99 -20.70 -0.20
N TRP A 137 16.06 -19.88 -0.68
CA TRP A 137 15.83 -18.55 -0.15
C TRP A 137 15.48 -18.62 1.34
N ARG A 138 16.15 -17.82 2.16
CA ARG A 138 15.93 -17.78 3.62
C ARG A 138 15.56 -16.36 4.01
N LYS A 139 14.60 -16.24 4.94
CA LYS A 139 14.30 -15.00 5.60
C LYS A 139 15.52 -14.51 6.38
N ALA A 140 15.86 -13.23 6.24
CA ALA A 140 16.97 -12.61 6.95
C ALA A 140 16.54 -12.02 8.31
N GLY A 141 15.25 -11.70 8.48
CA GLY A 141 14.66 -11.29 9.75
C GLY A 141 14.27 -12.47 10.64
N GLY A 142 13.91 -12.17 11.88
CA GLY A 142 13.43 -13.16 12.85
C GLY A 142 12.09 -13.79 12.46
N GLY A 143 11.84 -15.00 12.91
CA GLY A 143 10.50 -15.62 12.88
C GLY A 143 9.59 -15.04 13.98
N PRO A 144 8.36 -15.57 14.12
CA PRO A 144 7.52 -15.28 15.27
C PRO A 144 8.25 -15.71 16.56
N ASP A 145 8.14 -14.93 17.62
CA ASP A 145 8.79 -15.20 18.91
C ASP A 145 7.94 -16.07 19.83
N GLN A 146 6.67 -16.26 19.47
CA GLN A 146 5.75 -17.18 20.16
C GLN A 146 4.83 -17.90 19.17
N LEU A 147 4.12 -18.92 19.64
CA LEU A 147 3.10 -19.60 18.85
C LEU A 147 1.89 -18.68 18.68
N PRO A 148 1.30 -18.62 17.47
CA PRO A 148 0.07 -17.87 17.24
C PRO A 148 -1.07 -18.38 18.12
N VAL A 149 -1.75 -17.47 18.81
CA VAL A 149 -2.92 -17.78 19.64
C VAL A 149 -4.15 -17.12 19.04
N PRO A 150 -5.25 -17.85 18.74
CA PRO A 150 -6.46 -17.22 18.24
C PRO A 150 -7.01 -16.17 19.22
N PRO A 151 -7.63 -15.08 18.72
CA PRO A 151 -8.37 -14.14 19.57
C PRO A 151 -9.44 -14.86 20.38
N ARG A 152 -9.77 -14.32 21.56
CA ARG A 152 -10.84 -14.85 22.44
C ARG A 152 -12.24 -14.44 21.98
N TYR A 153 -12.35 -13.35 21.19
CA TYR A 153 -13.61 -12.81 20.68
C TYR A 153 -13.81 -13.22 19.22
N ASP A 154 -15.07 -13.38 18.84
CA ASP A 154 -15.43 -13.80 17.51
C ASP A 154 -15.10 -12.71 16.48
N VAL A 155 -14.40 -13.07 15.42
CA VAL A 155 -14.03 -12.17 14.33
C VAL A 155 -15.27 -11.68 13.55
N GLU A 156 -16.36 -12.45 13.52
CA GLU A 156 -17.63 -12.05 12.89
C GLU A 156 -18.22 -10.76 13.47
N ASP A 157 -17.94 -10.47 14.74
CA ASP A 157 -18.39 -9.22 15.40
C ASP A 157 -17.81 -7.98 14.72
N LEU A 158 -16.68 -8.08 14.00
CA LEU A 158 -16.10 -6.95 13.27
C LEU A 158 -17.07 -6.35 12.25
N LEU A 159 -17.97 -7.14 11.68
CA LEU A 159 -18.97 -6.65 10.74
C LEU A 159 -20.03 -5.75 11.43
N GLY A 160 -20.25 -5.95 12.73
CA GLY A 160 -21.13 -5.11 13.54
C GLY A 160 -20.40 -3.90 14.16
N ILE A 161 -19.09 -4.02 14.41
CA ILE A 161 -18.26 -2.96 14.99
C ILE A 161 -17.88 -1.94 13.91
N ALA A 162 -17.43 -2.40 12.74
CA ALA A 162 -17.06 -1.55 11.62
C ALA A 162 -18.30 -0.87 11.00
N SER A 163 -18.59 0.36 11.43
CA SER A 163 -19.73 1.10 10.90
C SER A 163 -19.56 1.41 9.42
N SER A 164 -20.61 1.20 8.62
CA SER A 164 -20.71 1.70 7.24
C SER A 164 -20.92 3.23 7.19
N ASP A 165 -21.40 3.83 8.27
CA ASP A 165 -21.53 5.28 8.42
C ASP A 165 -20.32 5.81 9.22
N ILE A 166 -19.42 6.53 8.56
CA ILE A 166 -18.20 7.12 9.16
C ILE A 166 -18.50 8.12 10.29
N ARG A 167 -19.74 8.59 10.43
CA ARG A 167 -20.19 9.47 11.51
C ARG A 167 -20.47 8.72 12.80
N VAL A 168 -20.61 7.41 12.73
CA VAL A 168 -20.81 6.53 13.89
C VAL A 168 -19.44 6.04 14.35
N PRO A 169 -18.89 6.56 15.46
CA PRO A 169 -17.62 6.12 15.99
C PRO A 169 -17.73 4.69 16.52
N PHE A 170 -16.62 3.98 16.49
CA PHE A 170 -16.49 2.67 17.13
C PHE A 170 -15.18 2.61 17.94
N GLU A 171 -15.18 1.79 18.97
CA GLU A 171 -14.04 1.66 19.89
C GLU A 171 -12.93 0.84 19.24
N ALA A 172 -11.75 1.43 19.12
CA ALA A 172 -10.59 0.77 18.49
C ALA A 172 -10.17 -0.51 19.26
N ARG A 173 -10.31 -0.54 20.58
CA ARG A 173 -9.96 -1.72 21.41
C ARG A 173 -10.83 -2.93 21.09
N GLU A 174 -12.07 -2.73 20.64
CA GLU A 174 -12.94 -3.81 20.18
C GLU A 174 -12.40 -4.46 18.90
N VAL A 175 -11.81 -3.66 18.01
CA VAL A 175 -11.11 -4.19 16.82
C VAL A 175 -9.87 -4.96 17.26
N LEU A 176 -9.04 -4.39 18.12
CA LEU A 176 -7.80 -5.02 18.59
C LEU A 176 -8.07 -6.34 19.30
N ALA A 177 -9.13 -6.44 20.08
CA ALA A 177 -9.54 -7.65 20.78
C ALA A 177 -9.87 -8.83 19.83
N ARG A 178 -10.15 -8.56 18.55
CA ARG A 178 -10.46 -9.57 17.51
C ARG A 178 -9.34 -9.79 16.51
N VAL A 179 -8.27 -9.01 16.61
CA VAL A 179 -7.11 -9.10 15.71
C VAL A 179 -5.87 -9.61 16.42
N LEU A 180 -5.63 -9.18 17.66
CA LEU A 180 -4.43 -9.55 18.42
C LEU A 180 -4.50 -10.98 18.96
N ASP A 181 -3.35 -11.64 19.04
CA ASP A 181 -3.19 -12.98 19.59
C ASP A 181 -3.70 -13.02 21.03
N GLY A 182 -4.56 -14.01 21.31
CA GLY A 182 -5.18 -14.19 22.62
C GLY A 182 -6.05 -13.02 23.09
N SER A 183 -6.31 -12.02 22.23
CA SER A 183 -6.92 -10.72 22.59
C SER A 183 -6.12 -9.98 23.67
N GLU A 184 -4.80 -10.23 23.72
CA GLU A 184 -3.91 -9.62 24.71
C GLU A 184 -3.31 -8.34 24.16
N PHE A 185 -3.46 -7.26 24.94
CA PHE A 185 -3.00 -5.92 24.60
C PHE A 185 -2.48 -5.19 25.84
N GLU A 186 -1.19 -4.86 25.83
CA GLU A 186 -0.58 -4.05 26.89
C GLU A 186 -0.60 -2.58 26.46
N GLU A 187 -1.60 -1.85 26.97
CA GLU A 187 -1.83 -0.46 26.55
C GLU A 187 -0.81 0.50 27.18
N PHE A 188 -0.14 1.26 26.34
CA PHE A 188 0.80 2.31 26.74
C PHE A 188 0.07 3.64 26.96
N LYS A 189 0.22 4.23 28.15
CA LYS A 189 -0.40 5.50 28.57
C LYS A 189 -1.93 5.54 28.35
N PRO A 190 -2.70 4.61 28.92
CA PRO A 190 -4.14 4.54 28.70
C PRO A 190 -4.92 5.78 29.19
N LEU A 191 -4.38 6.53 30.15
CA LEU A 191 -5.02 7.72 30.72
C LEU A 191 -4.58 9.05 30.09
N TYR A 192 -3.64 9.02 29.13
CA TYR A 192 -3.12 10.22 28.46
C TYR A 192 -3.30 10.11 26.96
N GLY A 193 -3.83 11.17 26.32
CA GLY A 193 -4.08 11.15 24.87
C GLY A 193 -5.03 10.01 24.50
N THR A 194 -6.23 10.00 25.07
CA THR A 194 -7.16 8.84 25.06
C THR A 194 -7.79 8.58 23.71
N THR A 195 -7.75 9.53 22.79
CA THR A 195 -8.26 9.36 21.40
C THR A 195 -7.25 8.71 20.45
N LEU A 196 -6.05 8.38 20.95
CA LEU A 196 -5.09 7.50 20.28
C LEU A 196 -4.75 6.35 21.21
N VAL A 197 -5.15 5.16 20.86
CA VAL A 197 -4.78 3.92 21.56
C VAL A 197 -3.39 3.49 21.09
N THR A 198 -2.47 3.24 22.01
CA THR A 198 -1.12 2.76 21.73
C THR A 198 -0.75 1.64 22.68
N GLY A 199 -0.02 0.63 22.22
CA GLY A 199 0.39 -0.48 23.08
C GLY A 199 1.03 -1.62 22.32
N TRP A 200 1.35 -2.67 23.05
CA TRP A 200 2.07 -3.84 22.59
C TRP A 200 1.15 -5.05 22.49
N GLY A 201 1.38 -5.90 21.51
CA GLY A 201 0.66 -7.14 21.31
C GLY A 201 1.38 -8.05 20.34
N HIS A 202 0.72 -9.13 19.94
CA HIS A 202 1.21 -10.05 18.93
C HIS A 202 0.15 -10.31 17.87
N ILE A 203 0.60 -10.54 16.65
CA ILE A 203 -0.26 -10.99 15.53
C ILE A 203 0.46 -12.13 14.82
N GLY A 204 -0.16 -13.32 14.82
CA GLY A 204 0.47 -14.51 14.22
C GLY A 204 1.78 -14.90 14.88
N GLY A 205 1.95 -14.60 16.17
CA GLY A 205 3.14 -14.83 16.97
C GLY A 205 4.24 -13.77 16.80
N TYR A 206 4.08 -12.79 15.91
CA TYR A 206 5.03 -11.68 15.73
C TYR A 206 4.73 -10.56 16.72
N PRO A 207 5.74 -9.99 17.42
CA PRO A 207 5.56 -8.85 18.28
C PRO A 207 5.25 -7.62 17.43
N VAL A 208 4.31 -6.80 17.88
CA VAL A 208 3.90 -5.56 17.20
C VAL A 208 3.64 -4.43 18.18
N GLY A 209 4.03 -3.22 17.79
CA GLY A 209 3.48 -2.00 18.35
C GLY A 209 2.21 -1.62 17.60
N VAL A 210 1.21 -1.13 18.30
CA VAL A 210 -0.07 -0.71 17.72
C VAL A 210 -0.32 0.76 18.00
N LEU A 211 -0.71 1.51 16.96
CA LEU A 211 -1.34 2.82 17.06
C LEU A 211 -2.71 2.74 16.40
N ALA A 212 -3.77 2.99 17.16
CA ALA A 212 -5.14 2.94 16.66
C ALA A 212 -5.90 4.22 17.00
N ASN A 213 -6.54 4.83 16.00
CA ASN A 213 -7.38 6.00 16.25
C ASN A 213 -8.66 5.61 16.96
N ASN A 214 -8.97 6.39 17.99
CA ASN A 214 -10.22 6.31 18.77
C ASN A 214 -10.90 7.69 18.86
N GLY A 215 -10.62 8.57 17.90
CA GLY A 215 -11.11 9.92 17.81
C GLY A 215 -10.13 10.90 17.13
N ILE A 216 -10.36 12.19 17.36
CA ILE A 216 -9.56 13.29 16.80
C ILE A 216 -8.19 13.33 17.47
N LEU A 217 -7.14 13.73 16.73
CA LEU A 217 -5.80 13.93 17.29
C LEU A 217 -5.65 15.34 17.88
N PHE A 218 -5.25 15.39 19.15
CA PHE A 218 -4.86 16.61 19.87
C PHE A 218 -3.32 16.61 20.09
N SER A 219 -2.83 17.60 20.82
CA SER A 219 -1.41 17.70 21.18
C SER A 219 -0.93 16.52 22.02
N GLU A 220 -1.78 16.04 22.92
CA GLU A 220 -1.51 14.92 23.81
C GLU A 220 -1.33 13.62 23.04
N GLU A 221 -2.21 13.32 22.10
CA GLU A 221 -2.13 12.15 21.20
C GLU A 221 -0.87 12.21 20.35
N SER A 222 -0.56 13.38 19.82
CA SER A 222 0.64 13.57 18.99
C SER A 222 1.93 13.29 19.76
N LYS A 223 2.03 13.76 20.99
CA LYS A 223 3.17 13.49 21.89
C LYS A 223 3.25 12.03 22.28
N LYS A 224 2.12 11.42 22.66
CA LYS A 224 2.01 10.00 22.99
C LYS A 224 2.43 9.11 21.82
N GLY A 225 1.87 9.34 20.63
CA GLY A 225 2.20 8.59 19.42
C GLY A 225 3.67 8.74 19.02
N SER A 226 4.20 9.97 19.09
CA SER A 226 5.63 10.23 18.79
C SER A 226 6.55 9.45 19.72
N GLN A 227 6.27 9.43 21.01
CA GLN A 227 7.07 8.66 21.97
C GLN A 227 6.94 7.17 21.73
N PHE A 228 5.74 6.68 21.45
CA PHE A 228 5.51 5.26 21.24
C PHE A 228 6.21 4.74 19.99
N ILE A 229 6.19 5.50 18.89
CA ILE A 229 6.93 5.17 17.66
C ILE A 229 8.44 5.07 17.95
N GLN A 230 9.00 5.97 18.75
CA GLN A 230 10.41 5.88 19.14
C GLN A 230 10.71 4.61 19.94
N LEU A 231 9.83 4.22 20.86
CA LEU A 231 9.99 2.97 21.62
C LEU A 231 9.96 1.75 20.69
N CYS A 232 9.04 1.69 19.73
CA CYS A 232 9.01 0.62 18.73
C CYS A 232 10.33 0.55 17.93
N ASN A 233 10.84 1.70 17.49
CA ASN A 233 12.12 1.76 16.77
C ASN A 233 13.30 1.35 17.65
N ARG A 234 13.30 1.72 18.94
CA ARG A 234 14.37 1.35 19.86
C ARG A 234 14.47 -0.16 20.10
N HIS A 235 13.36 -0.86 19.90
CA HIS A 235 13.25 -2.31 20.15
C HIS A 235 13.08 -3.12 18.86
N ASP A 236 13.24 -2.52 17.68
CA ASP A 236 13.13 -3.19 16.38
C ASP A 236 11.76 -3.89 16.18
N ILE A 237 10.68 -3.26 16.67
CA ILE A 237 9.34 -3.82 16.62
C ILE A 237 8.52 -3.16 15.49
N PRO A 238 7.97 -3.93 14.53
CA PRO A 238 7.06 -3.42 13.52
C PRO A 238 5.84 -2.73 14.13
N ILE A 239 5.30 -1.72 13.43
CA ILE A 239 4.15 -0.96 13.90
C ILE A 239 2.94 -1.20 13.01
N ILE A 240 1.80 -1.50 13.64
CA ILE A 240 0.51 -1.58 12.97
C ILE A 240 -0.28 -0.30 13.26
N PHE A 241 -0.65 0.42 12.21
CA PHE A 241 -1.52 1.59 12.29
C PHE A 241 -2.94 1.22 11.90
N PHE A 242 -3.90 1.45 12.79
CA PHE A 242 -5.33 1.32 12.52
C PHE A 242 -5.93 2.71 12.37
N GLN A 243 -6.28 3.09 11.15
CA GLN A 243 -6.77 4.43 10.85
C GLN A 243 -8.31 4.49 10.87
N ASN A 244 -8.82 5.33 11.75
CA ASN A 244 -10.17 5.86 11.74
C ASN A 244 -10.10 7.31 12.24
N ILE A 245 -9.62 8.22 11.38
CA ILE A 245 -9.21 9.58 11.74
C ILE A 245 -9.90 10.63 10.89
N THR A 246 -10.49 11.62 11.53
CA THR A 246 -11.11 12.79 10.88
C THR A 246 -10.16 14.00 10.80
N GLY A 247 -8.98 13.91 11.39
CA GLY A 247 -7.93 14.95 11.33
C GLY A 247 -7.39 15.34 12.70
N PHE A 248 -6.49 16.33 12.68
CA PHE A 248 -6.07 17.04 13.89
C PHE A 248 -7.13 18.06 14.30
N MET A 249 -7.23 18.32 15.59
CA MET A 249 -8.14 19.34 16.10
C MET A 249 -7.71 20.73 15.65
N VAL A 250 -8.70 21.58 15.34
CA VAL A 250 -8.53 22.96 14.88
C VAL A 250 -9.20 23.94 15.83
N GLY A 251 -8.80 25.20 15.77
CA GLY A 251 -9.40 26.30 16.54
C GLY A 251 -8.40 27.03 17.40
N THR A 252 -8.73 28.29 17.74
CA THR A 252 -7.81 29.25 18.41
C THR A 252 -7.12 28.65 19.66
N LYS A 253 -7.86 27.96 20.50
CA LYS A 253 -7.35 27.32 21.72
C LYS A 253 -6.25 26.30 21.42
N TYR A 254 -6.43 25.50 20.37
CA TYR A 254 -5.53 24.42 20.00
C TYR A 254 -4.30 24.94 19.25
N GLU A 255 -4.50 25.94 18.38
CA GLU A 255 -3.40 26.63 17.69
C GLU A 255 -2.47 27.32 18.71
N GLN A 256 -3.02 28.08 19.63
CA GLN A 256 -2.28 28.71 20.72
C GLN A 256 -1.65 27.69 21.67
N GLY A 257 -2.27 26.53 21.86
CA GLY A 257 -1.75 25.38 22.61
C GLY A 257 -0.60 24.65 21.95
N GLY A 258 -0.32 24.94 20.67
CA GLY A 258 0.83 24.39 19.93
C GLY A 258 0.53 23.11 19.17
N ILE A 259 -0.72 22.88 18.73
CA ILE A 259 -1.12 21.70 17.96
C ILE A 259 -0.25 21.49 16.73
N ILE A 260 0.17 22.57 16.03
CA ILE A 260 1.02 22.48 14.83
C ILE A 260 2.37 21.87 15.19
N LYS A 261 3.04 22.36 16.23
CA LYS A 261 4.35 21.83 16.63
C LYS A 261 4.28 20.41 17.18
N ASP A 262 3.21 20.07 17.89
CA ASP A 262 3.03 18.74 18.46
C ASP A 262 2.60 17.74 17.37
N GLY A 263 1.71 18.11 16.46
CA GLY A 263 1.36 17.32 15.28
C GLY A 263 2.56 17.08 14.35
N ALA A 264 3.42 18.12 14.18
CA ALA A 264 4.65 17.99 13.42
C ALA A 264 5.63 16.97 14.05
N LYS A 265 5.63 16.78 15.37
CA LYS A 265 6.43 15.73 16.04
C LYS A 265 5.93 14.33 15.65
N LEU A 266 4.61 14.11 15.63
CA LEU A 266 4.05 12.83 15.22
C LEU A 266 4.39 12.53 13.76
N ILE A 267 4.19 13.50 12.87
CA ILE A 267 4.54 13.38 11.45
C ILE A 267 6.04 13.10 11.28
N ASN A 268 6.91 13.80 12.03
CA ASN A 268 8.34 13.55 12.01
C ASN A 268 8.68 12.14 12.50
N ALA A 269 8.06 11.66 13.58
CA ALA A 269 8.28 10.32 14.11
C ALA A 269 7.89 9.24 13.09
N VAL A 270 6.75 9.38 12.42
CA VAL A 270 6.31 8.47 11.35
C VAL A 270 7.27 8.51 10.17
N SER A 271 7.66 9.72 9.71
CA SER A 271 8.51 9.92 8.53
C SER A 271 9.91 9.32 8.68
N ASN A 272 10.46 9.34 9.89
CA ASN A 272 11.84 8.91 10.17
C ASN A 272 11.90 7.52 10.84
N SER A 273 10.79 6.91 11.13
CA SER A 273 10.74 5.51 11.60
C SER A 273 11.24 4.57 10.51
N GLN A 274 12.08 3.60 10.89
CA GLN A 274 12.65 2.61 9.97
C GLN A 274 12.11 1.21 10.19
N VAL A 275 11.48 0.94 11.35
CA VAL A 275 10.74 -0.32 11.51
C VAL A 275 9.62 -0.43 10.48
N PRO A 276 9.26 -1.63 10.01
CA PRO A 276 8.14 -1.81 9.10
C PRO A 276 6.83 -1.23 9.66
N HIS A 277 6.16 -0.40 8.86
CA HIS A 277 4.80 0.05 9.13
C HIS A 277 3.81 -0.75 8.28
N LEU A 278 2.74 -1.22 8.88
CA LEU A 278 1.59 -1.80 8.20
C LEU A 278 0.37 -0.99 8.60
N THR A 279 -0.42 -0.57 7.63
CA THR A 279 -1.56 0.31 7.90
C THR A 279 -2.87 -0.35 7.47
N VAL A 280 -3.86 -0.32 8.35
CA VAL A 280 -5.25 -0.75 8.08
C VAL A 280 -6.16 0.47 8.12
N MET A 281 -6.76 0.80 6.98
CA MET A 281 -7.75 1.86 6.84
C MET A 281 -9.12 1.31 7.22
N MET A 282 -9.50 1.42 8.49
CA MET A 282 -10.74 0.81 9.00
C MET A 282 -11.95 1.75 9.04
N GLY A 283 -11.78 3.01 8.65
CA GLY A 283 -12.85 4.02 8.65
C GLY A 283 -12.41 5.28 7.90
N ALA A 284 -12.66 6.45 8.46
CA ALA A 284 -12.24 7.71 7.86
C ALA A 284 -10.70 7.87 7.91
N SER A 285 -10.16 8.55 6.91
CA SER A 285 -8.75 9.00 6.88
C SER A 285 -8.66 10.35 6.18
N TYR A 286 -8.75 11.43 6.96
CA TYR A 286 -8.83 12.78 6.42
C TYR A 286 -7.64 13.65 6.80
N GLY A 287 -7.20 14.47 5.81
CA GLY A 287 -6.19 15.50 5.98
C GLY A 287 -4.84 14.97 6.49
N ALA A 288 -4.14 15.81 7.25
CA ALA A 288 -2.84 15.45 7.84
C ALA A 288 -2.92 14.36 8.91
N GLY A 289 -4.11 13.97 9.37
CA GLY A 289 -4.32 12.78 10.20
C GLY A 289 -3.88 11.51 9.49
N ASN A 290 -4.12 11.40 8.18
CA ASN A 290 -3.59 10.32 7.34
C ASN A 290 -2.05 10.24 7.41
N TYR A 291 -1.38 11.39 7.40
CA TYR A 291 0.08 11.48 7.44
C TYR A 291 0.64 11.07 8.80
N GLY A 292 0.04 11.55 9.88
CA GLY A 292 0.43 11.18 11.26
C GLY A 292 0.15 9.71 11.62
N MET A 293 -0.64 9.01 10.81
CA MET A 293 -0.98 7.60 10.99
C MET A 293 -0.44 6.70 9.88
N SER A 294 0.65 7.10 9.23
CA SER A 294 1.35 6.31 8.21
C SER A 294 0.48 5.89 7.03
N GLY A 295 -0.15 6.89 6.35
CA GLY A 295 -0.85 6.65 5.08
C GLY A 295 0.12 6.36 3.93
N ARG A 296 -0.41 6.03 2.73
CA ARG A 296 0.40 5.59 1.56
C ARG A 296 1.58 6.52 1.24
N ALA A 297 1.42 7.84 1.38
CA ALA A 297 2.49 8.81 1.10
C ALA A 297 3.69 8.72 2.05
N TYR A 298 3.59 7.98 3.15
CA TYR A 298 4.64 7.74 4.14
C TYR A 298 5.30 6.37 3.97
N ASP A 299 5.09 5.76 2.83
CA ASP A 299 5.74 4.51 2.42
C ASP A 299 5.64 3.35 3.42
N PRO A 300 4.46 3.08 4.03
CA PRO A 300 4.31 1.86 4.80
C PRO A 300 4.62 0.65 3.93
N ARG A 301 5.04 -0.45 4.56
CA ARG A 301 5.33 -1.70 3.82
C ARG A 301 4.09 -2.25 3.15
N PHE A 302 2.94 -2.13 3.84
CA PHE A 302 1.62 -2.50 3.31
C PHE A 302 0.54 -1.55 3.83
N VAL A 303 -0.46 -1.29 2.98
CA VAL A 303 -1.70 -0.60 3.34
C VAL A 303 -2.87 -1.47 2.90
N PHE A 304 -3.73 -1.82 3.85
CA PHE A 304 -4.96 -2.56 3.57
C PHE A 304 -6.16 -1.70 3.92
N THR A 305 -7.24 -1.84 3.19
CA THR A 305 -8.41 -0.97 3.30
C THR A 305 -9.66 -1.80 3.54
N TRP A 306 -10.48 -1.41 4.52
CA TRP A 306 -11.81 -1.99 4.68
C TRP A 306 -12.81 -1.36 3.70
N PRO A 307 -13.87 -2.06 3.28
CA PRO A 307 -14.83 -1.55 2.28
C PRO A 307 -15.52 -0.24 2.67
N ASN A 308 -15.71 0.03 3.97
CA ASN A 308 -16.33 1.24 4.50
C ASN A 308 -15.42 2.47 4.54
N HIS A 309 -14.14 2.33 4.18
CA HIS A 309 -13.14 3.40 4.24
C HIS A 309 -13.50 4.60 3.37
N ARG A 310 -13.13 5.79 3.87
CA ARG A 310 -13.19 7.06 3.15
C ARG A 310 -11.89 7.83 3.34
N ILE A 311 -11.33 8.33 2.23
CA ILE A 311 -10.09 9.11 2.22
C ILE A 311 -10.27 10.41 1.42
N ALA A 312 -9.92 11.55 2.02
CA ALA A 312 -9.89 12.85 1.34
C ALA A 312 -9.06 13.86 2.13
N VAL A 313 -8.85 15.05 1.55
CA VAL A 313 -8.24 16.18 2.28
C VAL A 313 -9.11 16.59 3.48
N MET A 314 -10.43 16.57 3.31
CA MET A 314 -11.43 16.72 4.39
C MET A 314 -12.75 16.08 3.96
N GLY A 315 -13.68 15.89 4.88
CA GLY A 315 -14.98 15.32 4.55
C GLY A 315 -15.72 16.10 3.46
N PRO A 316 -16.50 15.44 2.57
CA PRO A 316 -17.13 16.08 1.41
C PRO A 316 -17.94 17.33 1.76
N LYS A 317 -18.78 17.26 2.78
CA LYS A 317 -19.60 18.39 3.26
C LYS A 317 -18.78 19.56 3.77
N GLN A 318 -17.72 19.29 4.52
CA GLN A 318 -16.81 20.30 5.04
C GLN A 318 -16.08 21.00 3.89
N LEU A 319 -15.59 20.23 2.92
CA LEU A 319 -14.88 20.78 1.77
C LEU A 319 -15.81 21.64 0.90
N ALA A 320 -17.02 21.19 0.62
CA ALA A 320 -18.05 21.97 -0.10
C ALA A 320 -18.45 23.23 0.66
N GLY A 321 -18.54 23.15 2.01
CA GLY A 321 -18.78 24.32 2.86
C GLY A 321 -17.68 25.36 2.80
N VAL A 322 -16.42 24.94 2.86
CA VAL A 322 -15.25 25.84 2.71
C VAL A 322 -15.26 26.51 1.32
N LEU A 323 -15.54 25.75 0.26
CA LEU A 323 -15.67 26.30 -1.10
C LEU A 323 -16.75 27.39 -1.15
N THR A 324 -17.90 27.17 -0.53
CA THR A 324 -19.00 28.15 -0.45
C THR A 324 -18.56 29.42 0.27
N ILE A 325 -17.89 29.32 1.41
CA ILE A 325 -17.36 30.45 2.17
C ILE A 325 -16.38 31.27 1.34
N VAL A 326 -15.43 30.61 0.69
CA VAL A 326 -14.42 31.28 -0.16
C VAL A 326 -15.07 31.97 -1.36
N ALA A 327 -16.05 31.33 -2.02
CA ALA A 327 -16.79 31.92 -3.13
C ALA A 327 -17.57 33.16 -2.69
N ARG A 328 -18.24 33.09 -1.54
CA ARG A 328 -18.97 34.25 -0.96
C ARG A 328 -18.02 35.42 -0.69
N GLN A 329 -16.92 35.17 0.04
CA GLN A 329 -15.93 36.20 0.36
C GLN A 329 -15.36 36.89 -0.91
N LYS A 330 -15.08 36.09 -1.95
CA LYS A 330 -14.58 36.61 -3.22
C LYS A 330 -15.62 37.49 -3.94
N THR A 331 -16.91 37.10 -3.94
CA THR A 331 -18.00 37.84 -4.57
C THR A 331 -18.25 39.16 -3.83
N GLU A 332 -18.32 39.10 -2.47
CA GLU A 332 -18.52 40.30 -1.64
C GLU A 332 -17.35 41.28 -1.74
N ALA A 333 -16.09 40.77 -1.81
CA ALA A 333 -14.90 41.62 -2.03
C ALA A 333 -14.87 42.29 -3.40
N ALA A 334 -15.56 41.70 -4.40
CA ALA A 334 -15.79 42.33 -5.73
C ALA A 334 -16.96 43.31 -5.75
N GLY A 335 -17.63 43.57 -4.63
CA GLY A 335 -18.76 44.49 -4.49
C GLY A 335 -20.08 43.93 -5.02
N ALA A 336 -20.20 42.61 -5.20
CA ALA A 336 -21.41 41.93 -5.62
C ALA A 336 -22.07 41.17 -4.47
N GLU A 337 -23.38 40.96 -4.53
CA GLU A 337 -24.11 40.12 -3.60
C GLU A 337 -23.93 38.64 -3.97
N PHE A 338 -23.67 37.78 -2.98
CA PHE A 338 -23.53 36.35 -3.20
C PHE A 338 -24.88 35.67 -3.25
N ASP A 339 -25.24 35.10 -4.40
CA ASP A 339 -26.46 34.31 -4.58
C ASP A 339 -26.20 32.84 -4.19
N GLU A 340 -26.64 32.47 -2.99
CA GLU A 340 -26.51 31.12 -2.47
C GLU A 340 -27.33 30.09 -3.25
N ALA A 341 -28.48 30.46 -3.77
CA ALA A 341 -29.35 29.57 -4.55
C ALA A 341 -28.71 29.25 -5.92
N ALA A 342 -28.10 30.26 -6.56
CA ALA A 342 -27.37 30.04 -7.80
C ALA A 342 -26.06 29.21 -7.60
N PHE A 343 -25.43 29.30 -6.43
CA PHE A 343 -24.21 28.55 -6.12
C PHE A 343 -24.47 27.10 -5.63
N ALA A 344 -25.65 26.82 -5.11
CA ALA A 344 -26.00 25.50 -4.55
C ALA A 344 -25.73 24.33 -5.51
N PRO A 345 -26.06 24.37 -6.82
CA PRO A 345 -25.75 23.26 -7.73
C PRO A 345 -24.25 22.99 -7.87
N ILE A 346 -23.40 24.03 -7.83
CA ILE A 346 -21.94 23.91 -7.92
C ILE A 346 -21.42 23.24 -6.65
N ARG A 347 -21.89 23.67 -5.47
CA ARG A 347 -21.56 23.09 -4.18
C ARG A 347 -21.93 21.61 -4.14
N ASP A 348 -23.15 21.28 -4.53
CA ASP A 348 -23.69 19.91 -4.45
C ASP A 348 -22.97 18.98 -5.47
N ALA A 349 -22.66 19.47 -6.67
CA ALA A 349 -21.85 18.73 -7.64
C ALA A 349 -20.44 18.44 -7.11
N PHE A 350 -19.80 19.43 -6.47
CA PHE A 350 -18.48 19.28 -5.89
C PHE A 350 -18.50 18.33 -4.68
N GLU A 351 -19.51 18.41 -3.80
CA GLU A 351 -19.70 17.43 -2.70
C GLU A 351 -19.81 16.02 -3.27
N GLY A 352 -20.65 15.81 -4.29
CA GLY A 352 -20.83 14.51 -4.95
C GLY A 352 -19.53 13.98 -5.60
N GLN A 353 -18.73 14.85 -6.22
CA GLN A 353 -17.44 14.47 -6.76
C GLN A 353 -16.50 13.97 -5.65
N VAL A 354 -16.34 14.75 -4.58
CA VAL A 354 -15.46 14.37 -3.45
C VAL A 354 -15.94 13.09 -2.79
N GLU A 355 -17.25 12.89 -2.62
CA GLU A 355 -17.82 11.64 -2.10
C GLU A 355 -17.43 10.45 -2.97
N SER A 356 -17.57 10.56 -4.29
CA SER A 356 -17.23 9.47 -5.23
C SER A 356 -15.73 9.16 -5.25
N GLU A 357 -14.89 10.19 -5.12
CA GLU A 357 -13.43 10.08 -5.14
C GLU A 357 -12.83 9.67 -3.79
N SER A 358 -13.63 9.62 -2.72
CA SER A 358 -13.19 9.27 -1.37
C SER A 358 -13.31 7.78 -1.04
N THR A 359 -13.96 6.99 -1.87
CA THR A 359 -14.29 5.58 -1.58
C THR A 359 -13.08 4.65 -1.60
N ALA A 360 -13.19 3.52 -0.89
CA ALA A 360 -12.18 2.45 -0.93
C ALA A 360 -11.90 1.97 -2.38
N LEU A 361 -12.94 1.80 -3.20
CA LEU A 361 -12.80 1.39 -4.60
C LEU A 361 -12.03 2.42 -5.45
N PHE A 362 -12.27 3.71 -5.22
CA PHE A 362 -11.52 4.75 -5.90
C PHE A 362 -10.03 4.76 -5.49
N ALA A 363 -9.77 4.62 -4.19
CA ALA A 363 -8.42 4.59 -3.64
C ALA A 363 -7.61 3.38 -4.16
N THR A 364 -8.20 2.18 -4.14
CA THR A 364 -7.53 0.97 -4.65
C THR A 364 -7.32 1.02 -6.16
N GLY A 365 -8.26 1.62 -6.92
CA GLY A 365 -8.09 1.85 -8.36
C GLY A 365 -6.93 2.80 -8.69
N ARG A 366 -6.47 3.59 -7.72
CA ARG A 366 -5.29 4.48 -7.81
C ARG A 366 -4.04 3.90 -7.16
N LEU A 367 -4.10 2.67 -6.68
CA LEU A 367 -3.01 1.99 -5.96
C LEU A 367 -2.60 2.73 -4.66
N TRP A 368 -3.58 3.37 -3.99
CA TRP A 368 -3.34 4.00 -2.69
C TRP A 368 -3.34 2.99 -1.53
N ASP A 369 -3.67 1.75 -1.83
CA ASP A 369 -3.53 0.60 -0.94
C ASP A 369 -2.97 -0.62 -1.69
N ASP A 370 -2.76 -1.71 -0.97
CA ASP A 370 -2.34 -3.01 -1.52
C ASP A 370 -3.53 -3.99 -1.63
N GLY A 371 -4.72 -3.54 -1.28
CA GLY A 371 -5.97 -4.26 -1.46
C GLY A 371 -7.04 -3.90 -0.46
N ILE A 372 -8.29 -4.06 -0.91
CA ILE A 372 -9.47 -4.02 -0.05
C ILE A 372 -9.62 -5.41 0.57
N ILE A 373 -9.73 -5.46 1.89
CA ILE A 373 -9.86 -6.71 2.65
C ILE A 373 -11.18 -6.75 3.43
N ASP A 374 -11.73 -7.93 3.60
CA ASP A 374 -12.82 -8.13 4.55
C ASP A 374 -12.30 -7.83 5.97
N PRO A 375 -13.04 -7.07 6.80
CA PRO A 375 -12.63 -6.81 8.19
C PRO A 375 -12.27 -8.10 8.95
N ARG A 376 -12.95 -9.21 8.70
CA ARG A 376 -12.70 -10.52 9.30
C ARG A 376 -11.35 -11.13 8.94
N ASP A 377 -10.82 -10.78 7.76
CA ASP A 377 -9.52 -11.29 7.28
C ASP A 377 -8.33 -10.47 7.82
N THR A 378 -8.57 -9.39 8.55
CA THR A 378 -7.54 -8.44 9.00
C THR A 378 -6.38 -9.16 9.70
N ARG A 379 -6.66 -10.06 10.64
CA ARG A 379 -5.63 -10.81 11.36
C ARG A 379 -4.81 -11.71 10.42
N THR A 380 -5.46 -12.43 9.53
CA THR A 380 -4.80 -13.32 8.56
C THR A 380 -3.89 -12.53 7.62
N VAL A 381 -4.40 -11.45 7.05
CA VAL A 381 -3.65 -10.58 6.14
C VAL A 381 -2.46 -9.94 6.84
N LEU A 382 -2.64 -9.41 8.06
CA LEU A 382 -1.55 -8.85 8.84
C LEU A 382 -0.50 -9.89 9.23
N SER A 383 -0.90 -11.12 9.57
CA SER A 383 0.03 -12.23 9.85
C SER A 383 0.90 -12.56 8.64
N LEU A 384 0.31 -12.62 7.45
CA LEU A 384 1.03 -12.84 6.19
C LEU A 384 1.97 -11.67 5.87
N ALA A 385 1.50 -10.44 6.04
CA ALA A 385 2.30 -9.23 5.82
C ALA A 385 3.49 -9.16 6.81
N LEU A 386 3.29 -9.48 8.09
CA LEU A 386 4.36 -9.58 9.08
C LEU A 386 5.39 -10.66 8.71
N SER A 387 4.90 -11.82 8.25
CA SER A 387 5.78 -12.86 7.72
C SER A 387 6.61 -12.36 6.52
N ALA A 388 6.01 -11.57 5.64
CA ALA A 388 6.69 -10.98 4.49
C ALA A 388 7.74 -9.94 4.91
N VAL A 389 7.41 -9.00 5.80
CA VAL A 389 8.36 -7.96 6.24
C VAL A 389 9.55 -8.53 7.00
N HIS A 390 9.39 -9.64 7.73
CA HIS A 390 10.47 -10.35 8.39
C HIS A 390 11.33 -11.20 7.43
N SER A 391 11.08 -11.15 6.11
CA SER A 391 12.06 -11.67 5.14
C SER A 391 13.29 -10.77 5.02
N ALA A 392 13.17 -9.48 5.34
CA ALA A 392 14.30 -8.57 5.57
C ALA A 392 14.57 -8.43 7.08
N PRO A 393 15.79 -8.00 7.48
CA PRO A 393 16.04 -7.58 8.85
C PRO A 393 15.10 -6.45 9.26
N VAL A 394 14.58 -6.49 10.48
CA VAL A 394 13.84 -5.38 11.08
C VAL A 394 14.83 -4.58 11.93
N ALA A 395 14.97 -3.31 11.62
CA ALA A 395 15.84 -2.40 12.36
C ALA A 395 15.16 -1.04 12.54
N GLY A 396 15.27 -0.48 13.71
CA GLY A 396 14.73 0.84 14.04
C GLY A 396 15.66 1.98 13.63
N ALA A 397 15.14 3.19 13.69
CA ALA A 397 15.86 4.40 13.34
C ALA A 397 16.92 4.78 14.40
N ASP A 398 18.09 5.22 13.94
CA ASP A 398 19.15 5.76 14.81
C ASP A 398 18.84 7.19 15.33
N GLY A 399 17.93 7.91 14.66
CA GLY A 399 17.56 9.27 15.03
C GLY A 399 16.39 9.83 14.21
N TYR A 400 15.86 10.96 14.68
CA TYR A 400 14.63 11.56 14.14
C TYR A 400 14.81 12.99 13.62
N GLY A 401 16.04 13.49 13.55
CA GLY A 401 16.31 14.87 13.20
C GLY A 401 15.90 15.86 14.30
N VAL A 402 15.72 17.14 13.93
CA VAL A 402 15.37 18.21 14.88
C VAL A 402 13.87 18.27 15.10
N TRP A 403 13.45 18.20 16.35
CA TRP A 403 12.06 18.38 16.76
C TRP A 403 11.79 19.80 17.22
N ARG A 404 10.67 20.34 16.82
CA ARG A 404 10.18 21.63 17.31
C ARG A 404 9.61 21.45 18.73
N MET A 405 10.19 22.14 19.71
CA MET A 405 9.81 22.03 21.14
C MET A 405 8.74 23.04 21.53
#